data_af0095562aa956d33136cb7a9f8ccf73
#
_entry.id   af0095562aa956d33136cb7a9f8ccf73
#
_cell.length_a   1.000
_cell.length_b   1.000
_cell.length_c   1.000
_cell.angle_alpha   90.00
_cell.angle_beta   90.00
_cell.angle_gamma   90.00
#
_symmetry.space_group_name_H-M   'P 1'
#
loop_
_entity.id
_entity.type
_entity.pdbx_description
1 polymer ?
#
loop_
_entity_poly.entity_id
_entity_poly.type
_entity_poly.pdbx_seq_one_letter_code
_entity_poly.pdbx_strand_id
1 'polypeptide(L)'
;NSLAGSGFGQPRFSRDSVAEFEFISNRFDATQGRSMGVVVNAVTKSGTNQPSGTFSGYFRDSDWAAQDHVENRVIPFSNQQYSGTFGGPIKRDRIHVFANYEFEREPMTAVYNGPYPIFNIDLHGIRKQNTEGVKVDFQFTPQTHMSTRVNSYSQFVPRRGAGGATTH
;
A
#
# COMPACT_ATOMS: atom_id res chain seq x y z
N ASN A 1 -8.22 13.99 12.13
CA ASN A 1 -8.96 13.22 11.11
C ASN A 1 -9.10 14.03 9.83
N SER A 2 -8.05 14.22 9.06
CA SER A 2 -8.19 14.85 7.76
C SER A 2 -8.03 13.80 6.66
N LEU A 3 -9.15 13.48 6.04
CA LEU A 3 -9.25 12.72 4.80
C LEU A 3 -8.79 13.52 3.57
N ALA A 4 -8.07 14.61 3.76
CA ALA A 4 -7.61 15.46 2.67
C ALA A 4 -6.29 14.92 2.10
N GLY A 5 -6.33 14.41 0.90
CA GLY A 5 -5.17 14.16 0.06
C GLY A 5 -4.85 12.73 -0.31
N SER A 6 -5.77 11.81 -0.16
CA SER A 6 -5.71 10.57 -0.92
C SER A 6 -6.54 10.78 -2.18
N GLY A 7 -5.95 10.60 -3.33
CA GLY A 7 -6.73 10.44 -4.55
C GLY A 7 -7.82 9.42 -4.26
N PHE A 8 -9.03 9.92 -4.36
CA PHE A 8 -10.31 9.23 -4.24
C PHE A 8 -10.25 7.74 -3.87
N GLY A 9 -10.48 7.44 -2.59
CA GLY A 9 -11.22 6.25 -2.13
C GLY A 9 -10.84 4.87 -2.64
N GLN A 10 -9.70 4.70 -3.28
CA GLN A 10 -9.28 3.36 -3.68
C GLN A 10 -8.79 2.61 -2.44
N PRO A 11 -9.34 1.42 -2.17
CA PRO A 11 -8.86 0.60 -1.08
C PRO A 11 -7.40 0.25 -1.31
N ARG A 12 -6.56 0.49 -0.32
CA ARG A 12 -5.16 0.07 -0.37
C ARG A 12 -5.08 -1.37 0.11
N PHE A 13 -4.41 -2.18 -0.68
CA PHE A 13 -4.13 -3.58 -0.38
C PHE A 13 -2.64 -3.76 -0.16
N SER A 14 -2.26 -4.66 0.75
CA SER A 14 -0.90 -5.14 0.83
C SER A 14 -0.49 -5.77 -0.51
N ARG A 15 0.73 -5.51 -0.97
CA ARG A 15 1.25 -6.05 -2.24
C ARG A 15 1.16 -7.56 -2.30
N ASP A 16 1.51 -8.22 -1.20
CA ASP A 16 1.53 -9.68 -1.11
C ASP A 16 0.12 -10.29 -0.96
N SER A 17 -0.91 -9.47 -0.72
CA SER A 17 -2.30 -9.92 -0.64
C SER A 17 -2.98 -10.06 -2.01
N VAL A 18 -2.39 -9.50 -3.07
CA VAL A 18 -2.96 -9.57 -4.40
C VAL A 18 -2.55 -10.87 -5.07
N ALA A 19 -3.53 -11.57 -5.62
CA ALA A 19 -3.31 -12.79 -6.40
C ALA A 19 -3.13 -12.45 -7.88
N GLU A 20 -3.96 -11.55 -8.40
CA GLU A 20 -4.02 -11.24 -9.82
C GLU A 20 -4.46 -9.79 -10.05
N PHE A 21 -3.92 -9.16 -11.08
CA PHE A 21 -4.40 -7.90 -11.62
C PHE A 21 -5.00 -8.11 -13.01
N GLU A 22 -6.23 -7.67 -13.18
CA GLU A 22 -6.91 -7.66 -14.46
C GLU A 22 -6.98 -6.22 -14.98
N PHE A 23 -6.44 -5.99 -16.17
CA PHE A 23 -6.50 -4.70 -16.85
C PHE A 23 -7.52 -4.78 -17.98
N ILE A 24 -8.59 -4.01 -17.87
CA ILE A 24 -9.66 -3.94 -18.86
C ILE A 24 -9.58 -2.58 -19.54
N SER A 25 -9.18 -2.57 -20.80
CA SER A 25 -9.11 -1.35 -21.63
C SER A 25 -10.20 -1.35 -22.70
N ASN A 26 -10.73 -0.17 -23.02
CA ASN A 26 -11.68 0.06 -24.12
C ASN A 26 -12.96 -0.79 -24.09
N ARG A 27 -13.41 -1.21 -22.93
CA ARG A 27 -14.70 -1.90 -22.79
C ARG A 27 -15.76 -0.95 -22.26
N PHE A 28 -16.70 -0.59 -23.10
CA PHE A 28 -17.96 0.01 -22.70
C PHE A 28 -18.97 -1.12 -22.45
N ASP A 29 -19.08 -1.52 -21.19
CA ASP A 29 -20.09 -2.48 -20.75
C ASP A 29 -20.89 -1.84 -19.61
N ALA A 30 -22.22 -1.99 -19.64
CA ALA A 30 -23.10 -1.47 -18.59
C ALA A 30 -22.80 -2.04 -17.20
N THR A 31 -22.15 -3.21 -17.14
CA THR A 31 -21.71 -3.87 -15.89
C THR A 31 -20.43 -3.28 -15.31
N GLN A 32 -19.66 -2.55 -16.08
CA GLN A 32 -18.31 -2.08 -15.70
C GLN A 32 -18.24 -0.58 -15.34
N GLY A 33 -19.37 0.12 -15.38
CA GLY A 33 -19.46 1.53 -15.04
C GLY A 33 -18.86 2.48 -16.10
N ARG A 34 -18.89 3.79 -15.80
CA ARG A 34 -18.39 4.84 -16.71
C ARG A 34 -16.88 4.99 -16.54
N SER A 35 -16.10 4.22 -17.28
CA SER A 35 -14.65 4.44 -17.36
C SER A 35 -14.28 4.87 -18.78
N MET A 36 -13.69 6.05 -18.92
CA MET A 36 -13.12 6.53 -20.19
C MET A 36 -11.65 6.12 -20.36
N GLY A 37 -11.23 5.03 -19.73
CA GLY A 37 -9.83 4.63 -19.76
C GLY A 37 -9.64 3.15 -19.45
N VAL A 38 -8.73 2.86 -18.53
CA VAL A 38 -8.42 1.52 -18.06
C VAL A 38 -9.10 1.28 -16.72
N VAL A 39 -9.81 0.17 -16.59
CA VAL A 39 -10.29 -0.37 -15.32
C VAL A 39 -9.27 -1.38 -14.84
N VAL A 40 -8.77 -1.18 -13.63
CA VAL A 40 -7.88 -2.14 -12.97
C VAL A 40 -8.67 -2.86 -11.90
N ASN A 41 -8.84 -4.17 -12.08
CA ASN A 41 -9.44 -5.04 -11.10
C ASN A 41 -8.34 -5.83 -10.37
N ALA A 42 -8.35 -5.82 -9.05
CA ALA A 42 -7.39 -6.55 -8.24
C ALA A 42 -8.09 -7.69 -7.49
N VAL A 43 -7.74 -8.91 -7.85
CA VAL A 43 -8.21 -10.11 -7.14
C VAL A 43 -7.24 -10.42 -6.01
N THR A 44 -7.75 -10.50 -4.81
CA THR A 44 -6.92 -10.80 -3.65
C THR A 44 -6.96 -12.27 -3.30
N LYS A 45 -5.88 -12.74 -2.69
CA LYS A 45 -5.74 -14.12 -2.20
C LYS A 45 -6.85 -14.48 -1.21
N SER A 46 -7.15 -15.76 -1.15
CA SER A 46 -8.08 -16.38 -0.19
C SER A 46 -7.37 -17.50 0.55
N GLY A 47 -7.89 -17.86 1.72
CA GLY A 47 -7.44 -19.04 2.42
C GLY A 47 -7.84 -20.31 1.66
N THR A 48 -7.08 -21.38 1.84
CA THR A 48 -7.30 -22.68 1.26
C THR A 48 -7.37 -23.75 2.35
N ASN A 49 -7.64 -25.00 1.96
CA ASN A 49 -7.59 -26.14 2.90
C ASN A 49 -6.17 -26.47 3.40
N GLN A 50 -5.15 -25.92 2.77
CA GLN A 50 -3.76 -26.06 3.19
C GLN A 50 -3.28 -24.75 3.79
N PRO A 51 -2.78 -24.75 5.05
CA PRO A 51 -2.16 -23.57 5.63
C PRO A 51 -0.95 -23.15 4.80
N SER A 52 -0.89 -21.87 4.49
CA SER A 52 0.23 -21.28 3.76
C SER A 52 0.47 -19.85 4.25
N GLY A 53 1.70 -19.40 4.14
CA GLY A 53 2.06 -18.04 4.51
C GLY A 53 3.33 -17.61 3.83
N THR A 54 3.49 -16.30 3.74
CA THR A 54 4.69 -15.67 3.20
C THR A 54 5.16 -14.59 4.16
N PHE A 55 6.46 -14.42 4.23
CA PHE A 55 7.07 -13.27 4.89
C PHE A 55 8.10 -12.67 3.94
N SER A 56 8.03 -11.35 3.74
CA SER A 56 8.90 -10.62 2.81
C SER A 56 9.47 -9.39 3.50
N GLY A 57 10.72 -9.09 3.20
CA GLY A 57 11.39 -7.87 3.66
C GLY A 57 12.07 -7.18 2.48
N TYR A 58 11.82 -5.88 2.32
CA TYR A 58 12.46 -5.05 1.30
C TYR A 58 13.20 -3.91 1.98
N PHE A 59 14.47 -3.79 1.59
CA PHE A 59 15.37 -2.78 2.13
C PHE A 59 15.95 -1.98 0.98
N ARG A 60 15.92 -0.67 1.10
CA ARG A 60 16.54 0.23 0.16
C ARG A 60 17.27 1.31 0.94
N ASP A 61 18.56 1.43 0.70
CA ASP A 61 19.41 2.38 1.40
C ASP A 61 20.16 3.29 0.42
N SER A 62 20.41 4.53 0.85
CA SER A 62 21.17 5.52 0.09
C SER A 62 22.59 5.07 -0.21
N ASP A 63 23.19 4.22 0.62
CA ASP A 63 24.54 3.74 0.43
C ASP A 63 24.69 2.90 -0.84
N TRP A 64 23.58 2.36 -1.36
CA TRP A 64 23.53 1.57 -2.59
C TRP A 64 22.99 2.37 -3.78
N ALA A 65 22.73 3.66 -3.60
CA ALA A 65 22.13 4.51 -4.61
C ALA A 65 23.19 5.32 -5.37
N ALA A 66 22.93 5.53 -6.66
CA ALA A 66 23.68 6.50 -7.44
C ALA A 66 23.35 7.93 -7.00
N GLN A 67 24.28 8.84 -7.27
CA GLN A 67 24.10 10.27 -7.05
C GLN A 67 22.91 10.81 -7.86
N ASP A 68 22.10 11.65 -7.24
CA ASP A 68 21.03 12.38 -7.92
C ASP A 68 21.64 13.38 -8.91
N HIS A 69 21.17 13.35 -10.16
CA HIS A 69 21.71 14.19 -11.22
C HIS A 69 21.39 15.68 -11.07
N VAL A 70 20.27 15.99 -10.41
CA VAL A 70 19.80 17.37 -10.19
C VAL A 70 20.45 17.99 -8.96
N GLU A 71 20.44 17.26 -7.85
CA GLU A 71 20.99 17.72 -6.57
C GLU A 71 22.51 17.53 -6.48
N ASN A 72 23.09 16.76 -7.38
CA ASN A 72 24.52 16.44 -7.44
C ASN A 72 25.09 15.87 -6.13
N ARG A 73 24.23 15.20 -5.37
CA ARG A 73 24.55 14.55 -4.09
C ARG A 73 23.66 13.33 -3.87
N VAL A 74 24.07 12.44 -2.99
CA VAL A 74 23.22 11.34 -2.52
C VAL A 74 22.32 11.88 -1.43
N ILE A 75 21.01 11.88 -1.68
CA ILE A 75 20.02 12.25 -0.65
C ILE A 75 19.85 11.06 0.29
N PRO A 76 20.07 11.22 1.61
CA PRO A 76 19.95 10.12 2.54
C PRO A 76 18.53 9.56 2.59
N PHE A 77 18.39 8.27 2.31
CA PHE A 77 17.15 7.53 2.53
C PHE A 77 17.46 6.12 3.04
N SER A 78 16.58 5.57 3.84
CA SER A 78 16.62 4.18 4.29
C SER A 78 15.20 3.66 4.39
N ASN A 79 14.72 3.06 3.30
CA ASN A 79 13.37 2.52 3.23
C ASN A 79 13.37 1.07 3.72
N GLN A 80 12.44 0.77 4.59
CA GLN A 80 12.25 -0.56 5.17
C GLN A 80 10.78 -0.94 5.04
N GLN A 81 10.53 -2.07 4.42
CA GLN A 81 9.20 -2.63 4.26
C GLN A 81 9.20 -4.08 4.69
N TYR A 82 8.24 -4.44 5.51
CA TYR A 82 8.00 -5.80 5.95
C TYR A 82 6.58 -6.17 5.61
N SER A 83 6.37 -7.34 5.04
CA SER A 83 5.04 -7.85 4.80
C SER A 83 4.94 -9.31 5.22
N GLY A 84 3.75 -9.67 5.67
CA GLY A 84 3.43 -11.04 6.04
C GLY A 84 2.03 -11.39 5.58
N THR A 85 1.85 -12.62 5.11
CA THR A 85 0.54 -13.17 4.79
C THR A 85 0.39 -14.53 5.43
N PHE A 86 -0.83 -14.85 5.80
CA PHE A 86 -1.20 -16.16 6.30
C PHE A 86 -2.57 -16.55 5.77
N GLY A 87 -2.72 -17.74 5.24
CA GLY A 87 -3.97 -18.29 4.77
C GLY A 87 -4.13 -19.74 5.20
N GLY A 88 -5.35 -20.12 5.55
CA GLY A 88 -5.61 -21.50 5.94
C GLY A 88 -7.06 -21.76 6.29
N PRO A 89 -7.40 -23.02 6.62
CA PRO A 89 -8.74 -23.41 7.03
C PRO A 89 -8.93 -23.17 8.53
N ILE A 90 -10.01 -22.49 8.92
CA ILE A 90 -10.58 -22.58 10.27
C ILE A 90 -11.33 -23.90 10.40
N LYS A 91 -12.11 -24.21 9.36
CA LYS A 91 -12.79 -25.48 9.20
C LYS A 91 -12.65 -25.95 7.78
N ARG A 92 -12.03 -27.11 7.57
CA ARG A 92 -11.81 -27.67 6.22
C ARG A 92 -13.11 -27.72 5.44
N ASP A 93 -13.01 -27.38 4.16
CA ASP A 93 -14.09 -27.37 3.17
C ASP A 93 -15.26 -26.41 3.48
N ARG A 94 -15.17 -25.63 4.58
CA ARG A 94 -16.27 -24.75 5.00
C ARG A 94 -15.84 -23.32 5.31
N ILE A 95 -14.77 -23.14 6.08
CA ILE A 95 -14.37 -21.82 6.55
C ILE A 95 -12.88 -21.64 6.35
N HIS A 96 -12.53 -20.66 5.55
CA HIS A 96 -11.15 -20.31 5.27
C HIS A 96 -10.88 -18.87 5.70
N VAL A 97 -9.68 -18.62 6.16
CA VAL A 97 -9.21 -17.28 6.52
C VAL A 97 -7.97 -16.94 5.72
N PHE A 98 -7.85 -15.68 5.35
CA PHE A 98 -6.64 -15.09 4.81
C PHE A 98 -6.39 -13.77 5.54
N ALA A 99 -5.21 -13.61 6.10
CA ALA A 99 -4.76 -12.40 6.77
C ALA A 99 -3.50 -11.87 6.11
N ASN A 100 -3.37 -10.56 6.09
CA ASN A 100 -2.17 -9.88 5.61
C ASN A 100 -1.84 -8.70 6.50
N TYR A 101 -0.54 -8.43 6.64
CA TYR A 101 0.00 -7.27 7.31
C TYR A 101 1.18 -6.73 6.50
N GLU A 102 1.24 -5.42 6.32
CA GLU A 102 2.36 -4.74 5.67
C GLU A 102 2.70 -3.48 6.46
N PHE A 103 3.96 -3.35 6.81
CA PHE A 103 4.54 -2.18 7.43
C PHE A 103 5.59 -1.57 6.52
N GLU A 104 5.49 -0.28 6.30
CA GLU A 104 6.49 0.48 5.53
C GLU A 104 6.97 1.68 6.35
N ARG A 105 8.29 1.81 6.43
CA ARG A 105 8.98 2.95 7.01
C ARG A 105 9.82 3.59 5.93
N GLU A 106 9.50 4.82 5.59
CA GLU A 106 10.18 5.59 4.55
C GLU A 106 10.64 6.92 5.12
N PRO A 107 11.93 7.11 5.38
CA PRO A 107 12.50 8.42 5.61
C PRO A 107 12.32 9.31 4.39
N MET A 108 11.88 10.52 4.61
CA MET A 108 11.66 11.53 3.58
C MET A 108 12.52 12.75 3.90
N THR A 109 13.22 13.26 2.89
CA THR A 109 13.91 14.53 2.99
C THR A 109 13.29 15.49 1.98
N ALA A 110 12.67 16.55 2.46
CA ALA A 110 12.20 17.63 1.60
C ALA A 110 13.30 18.70 1.55
N VAL A 111 13.85 18.87 0.37
CA VAL A 111 14.91 19.86 0.09
C VAL A 111 14.24 21.14 -0.41
N TYR A 112 14.48 22.24 0.28
CA TYR A 112 14.03 23.57 -0.13
C TYR A 112 15.24 24.41 -0.52
N ASN A 113 15.43 24.59 -1.82
CA ASN A 113 16.49 25.41 -2.39
C ASN A 113 15.89 26.73 -2.88
N GLY A 114 16.23 27.83 -2.20
CA GLY A 114 15.83 29.18 -2.57
C GLY A 114 16.94 29.92 -3.31
N PRO A 115 16.62 31.10 -3.89
CA PRO A 115 17.63 31.96 -4.53
C PRO A 115 18.68 32.51 -3.52
N TYR A 116 18.39 32.39 -2.23
CA TYR A 116 19.27 32.80 -1.15
C TYR A 116 19.74 31.56 -0.38
N PRO A 117 21.00 31.13 -0.50
CA PRO A 117 21.51 29.90 0.12
C PRO A 117 21.34 29.81 1.64
N ILE A 118 21.28 30.93 2.34
CA ILE A 118 21.09 31.00 3.80
C ILE A 118 19.70 30.47 4.24
N PHE A 119 18.74 30.40 3.32
CA PHE A 119 17.40 29.88 3.57
C PHE A 119 17.18 28.44 3.04
N ASN A 120 18.24 27.81 2.54
CA ASN A 120 18.15 26.42 2.12
C ASN A 120 18.00 25.53 3.35
N ILE A 121 16.96 24.72 3.36
CA ILE A 121 16.63 23.86 4.51
C ILE A 121 16.31 22.47 4.02
N ASP A 122 16.93 21.48 4.64
CA ASP A 122 16.59 20.06 4.48
C ASP A 122 15.68 19.65 5.65
N LEU A 123 14.43 19.36 5.35
CA LEU A 123 13.48 18.88 6.35
C LEU A 123 13.40 17.35 6.31
N HIS A 124 13.92 16.73 7.36
CA HIS A 124 13.87 15.29 7.52
C HIS A 124 12.57 14.86 8.22
N GLY A 125 11.95 13.81 7.72
CA GLY A 125 10.77 13.20 8.31
C GLY A 125 10.76 11.69 8.07
N ILE A 126 9.93 10.97 8.81
CA ILE A 126 9.75 9.53 8.63
C ILE A 126 8.28 9.27 8.37
N ARG A 127 7.95 8.83 7.16
CA ARG A 127 6.63 8.32 6.82
C ARG A 127 6.53 6.87 7.29
N LYS A 128 5.47 6.57 8.03
CA LYS A 128 5.14 5.21 8.45
C LYS A 128 3.77 4.86 7.92
N GLN A 129 3.64 3.67 7.37
CA GLN A 129 2.38 3.16 6.84
C GLN A 129 2.15 1.74 7.36
N ASN A 130 0.92 1.44 7.75
CA ASN A 130 0.47 0.09 8.06
C ASN A 130 -0.73 -0.22 7.16
N THR A 131 -0.71 -1.40 6.57
CA THR A 131 -1.82 -1.93 5.78
C THR A 131 -2.14 -3.32 6.32
N GLU A 132 -3.34 -3.49 6.78
CA GLU A 132 -3.81 -4.72 7.42
C GLU A 132 -5.07 -5.20 6.72
N GLY A 133 -5.24 -6.49 6.60
CA GLY A 133 -6.44 -7.06 6.02
C GLY A 133 -6.71 -8.47 6.52
N VAL A 134 -7.98 -8.75 6.69
CA VAL A 134 -8.48 -10.08 7.00
C VAL A 134 -9.65 -10.38 6.10
N LYS A 135 -9.62 -11.54 5.46
CA LYS A 135 -10.69 -12.08 4.64
C LYS A 135 -11.13 -13.42 5.21
N VAL A 136 -12.42 -13.61 5.34
CA VAL A 136 -13.01 -14.88 5.76
C VAL A 136 -14.01 -15.32 4.70
N ASP A 137 -13.82 -16.53 4.22
CA ASP A 137 -14.67 -17.16 3.22
C ASP A 137 -15.45 -18.31 3.88
N PHE A 138 -16.78 -18.25 3.75
CA PHE A 138 -17.71 -19.25 4.27
C PHE A 138 -18.35 -20.02 3.12
N GLN A 139 -18.21 -21.34 3.12
CA GLN A 139 -18.91 -22.23 2.21
C GLN A 139 -20.05 -22.91 2.98
N PHE A 140 -21.28 -22.45 2.76
CA PHE A 140 -22.46 -23.02 3.45
C PHE A 140 -22.95 -24.27 2.74
N THR A 141 -23.06 -24.20 1.41
CA THR A 141 -23.44 -25.32 0.53
C THR A 141 -22.53 -25.29 -0.70
N PRO A 142 -22.51 -26.34 -1.55
CA PRO A 142 -21.75 -26.30 -2.80
C PRO A 142 -22.11 -25.13 -3.73
N GLN A 143 -23.33 -24.59 -3.62
CA GLN A 143 -23.84 -23.49 -4.44
C GLN A 143 -23.83 -22.13 -3.72
N THR A 144 -23.61 -22.11 -2.38
CA THR A 144 -23.74 -20.89 -1.60
C THR A 144 -22.46 -20.61 -0.83
N HIS A 145 -21.82 -19.49 -1.16
CA HIS A 145 -20.64 -19.00 -0.45
C HIS A 145 -20.83 -17.55 -0.03
N MET A 146 -20.19 -17.16 1.04
CA MET A 146 -20.11 -15.79 1.52
C MET A 146 -18.66 -15.42 1.78
N SER A 147 -18.25 -14.27 1.32
CA SER A 147 -16.92 -13.71 1.59
C SER A 147 -17.05 -12.38 2.32
N THR A 148 -16.33 -12.25 3.42
CA THR A 148 -16.26 -11.02 4.20
C THR A 148 -14.82 -10.56 4.28
N ARG A 149 -14.58 -9.27 4.06
CA ARG A 149 -13.24 -8.68 4.16
C ARG A 149 -13.30 -7.40 4.98
N VAL A 150 -12.27 -7.24 5.82
CA VAL A 150 -11.98 -6.00 6.52
C VAL A 150 -10.55 -5.59 6.20
N ASN A 151 -10.37 -4.35 5.76
CA ASN A 151 -9.05 -3.77 5.54
C ASN A 151 -8.91 -2.51 6.41
N SER A 152 -7.74 -2.34 6.98
CA SER A 152 -7.34 -1.15 7.71
C SER A 152 -6.10 -0.56 7.07
N TYR A 153 -6.07 0.75 6.96
CA TYR A 153 -4.90 1.49 6.49
C TYR A 153 -4.66 2.67 7.41
N SER A 154 -3.45 2.75 7.94
CA SER A 154 -3.01 3.90 8.72
C SER A 154 -1.71 4.47 8.18
N GLN A 155 -1.64 5.78 8.11
CA GLN A 155 -0.45 6.49 7.64
C GLN A 155 -0.12 7.63 8.59
N PHE A 156 1.12 7.67 9.03
CA PHE A 156 1.70 8.79 9.74
C PHE A 156 2.71 9.49 8.83
N VAL A 157 2.46 10.77 8.56
CA VAL A 157 3.37 11.63 7.80
C VAL A 157 3.69 12.83 8.68
N PRO A 158 4.91 12.92 9.22
CA PRO A 158 5.32 14.13 9.93
C PRO A 158 5.43 15.28 8.95
N ARG A 159 4.96 16.44 9.33
CA ARG A 159 5.05 17.67 8.54
C ARG A 159 4.39 17.58 7.16
N ARG A 160 3.11 17.33 7.15
CA ARG A 160 2.26 17.45 5.97
C ARG A 160 2.02 18.94 5.69
N GLY A 161 3.02 19.64 5.16
CA GLY A 161 2.85 20.97 4.59
C GLY A 161 2.25 20.82 3.20
N ALA A 162 1.02 21.22 3.01
CA ALA A 162 0.53 21.56 1.70
C ALA A 162 1.36 22.77 1.23
N GLY A 163 2.15 22.60 0.18
CA GLY A 163 2.94 23.60 -0.54
C GLY A 163 2.83 25.05 -0.10
N GLY A 164 3.52 25.42 0.94
CA GLY A 164 3.58 26.77 1.46
C GLY A 164 4.29 26.76 2.81
N ALA A 165 5.25 27.64 2.95
CA ALA A 165 6.13 27.81 4.09
C ALA A 165 5.41 28.29 5.36
N THR A 166 4.37 27.55 5.80
CA THR A 166 3.70 27.85 7.06
C THR A 166 3.40 26.55 7.77
N THR A 167 4.39 26.05 8.45
CA THR A 167 4.13 25.05 9.48
C THR A 167 4.89 25.41 10.74
N HIS A 168 4.15 25.85 11.71
CA HIS A 168 4.54 25.96 13.08
C HIS A 168 4.90 24.60 13.67
#